data_be4ef70a2dc7f85b055ef79f50867590
#
_entry.id   be4ef70a2dc7f85b055ef79f50867590
#
_cell.length_a   1.000
_cell.length_b   1.000
_cell.length_c   1.000
_cell.angle_alpha   90.00
_cell.angle_beta   90.00
_cell.angle_gamma   90.00
#
_symmetry.space_group_name_H-M   'P 1'
#
loop_
_entity.id
_entity.type
_entity.pdbx_description
1 polymer ?
#
loop_
_entity_poly.entity_id
_entity_poly.type
_entity_poly.pdbx_seq_one_letter_code
_entity_poly.pdbx_strand_id
1 'polypeptide(L)'
;MAFLAREIGVNGIITSHSALVAAARADRVIAVQRLLLYDDLGLPSAITAVEHARPDIIEVQPAVIFPLVVDQIRARHPVPIIVGGFVTEPGQRDAALGRGARAISTSTVSLWP
;
A
#
# COMPACT_ATOMS: atom_id res chain seq x y z
N MET A 1 -3.94 -6.09 -18.40
CA MET A 1 -3.97 -6.85 -17.14
C MET A 1 -4.25 -8.34 -17.36
N ALA A 2 -5.15 -8.69 -18.25
CA ALA A 2 -5.46 -10.09 -18.53
C ALA A 2 -4.24 -10.89 -18.99
N PHE A 3 -3.34 -10.29 -19.77
CA PHE A 3 -2.10 -10.94 -20.19
C PHE A 3 -1.24 -11.35 -18.99
N LEU A 4 -1.05 -10.43 -18.02
CA LEU A 4 -0.27 -10.72 -16.82
C LEU A 4 -0.90 -11.83 -15.99
N ALA A 5 -2.22 -11.82 -15.86
CA ALA A 5 -2.93 -12.82 -15.06
C ALA A 5 -2.91 -14.20 -15.72
N ARG A 6 -3.19 -14.28 -17.03
CA ARG A 6 -3.40 -15.56 -17.71
C ARG A 6 -2.13 -16.13 -18.31
N GLU A 7 -1.28 -15.29 -18.91
CA GLU A 7 -0.09 -15.75 -19.65
C GLU A 7 1.15 -15.78 -18.75
N ILE A 8 1.31 -14.80 -17.86
CA ILE A 8 2.45 -14.71 -16.94
C ILE A 8 2.16 -15.39 -15.62
N GLY A 9 0.88 -15.40 -15.19
CA GLY A 9 0.47 -16.07 -13.96
C GLY A 9 0.73 -15.24 -12.70
N VAL A 10 0.71 -13.91 -12.81
CA VAL A 10 0.86 -13.05 -11.61
C VAL A 10 -0.37 -13.17 -10.72
N ASN A 11 -0.16 -13.19 -9.41
CA ASN A 11 -1.24 -13.24 -8.42
C ASN A 11 -1.63 -11.86 -7.93
N GLY A 12 -0.73 -10.88 -7.99
CA GLY A 12 -0.98 -9.53 -7.55
C GLY A 12 -0.07 -8.52 -8.22
N ILE A 13 -0.45 -7.27 -8.13
CA ILE A 13 0.36 -6.14 -8.59
C ILE A 13 0.41 -5.05 -7.54
N ILE A 14 1.47 -4.26 -7.57
CA ILE A 14 1.59 -3.03 -6.79
C ILE A 14 1.67 -1.87 -7.76
N THR A 15 0.82 -0.88 -7.60
CA THR A 15 0.79 0.27 -8.48
C THR A 15 0.27 1.50 -7.75
N SER A 16 0.71 2.69 -8.16
CA SER A 16 0.15 3.96 -7.69
C SER A 16 -0.97 4.47 -8.60
N HIS A 17 -1.29 3.77 -9.68
CA HIS A 17 -2.28 4.20 -10.67
C HIS A 17 -3.64 3.53 -10.42
N SER A 18 -4.64 4.34 -10.08
CA SER A 18 -5.99 3.85 -9.78
C SER A 18 -6.61 3.06 -10.93
N ALA A 19 -6.34 3.44 -12.18
CA ALA A 19 -6.85 2.71 -13.33
C ALA A 19 -6.31 1.28 -13.41
N LEU A 20 -5.04 1.06 -13.03
CA LEU A 20 -4.45 -0.27 -13.00
C LEU A 20 -4.98 -1.10 -11.84
N VAL A 21 -5.30 -0.47 -10.70
CA VAL A 21 -5.96 -1.15 -9.58
C VAL A 21 -7.31 -1.69 -10.03
N ALA A 22 -8.12 -0.87 -10.68
CA ALA A 22 -9.43 -1.29 -11.18
C ALA A 22 -9.32 -2.41 -12.20
N ALA A 23 -8.35 -2.33 -13.13
CA ALA A 23 -8.12 -3.36 -14.14
C ALA A 23 -7.68 -4.68 -13.49
N ALA A 24 -6.80 -4.63 -12.49
CA ALA A 24 -6.36 -5.82 -11.77
C ALA A 24 -7.54 -6.52 -11.09
N ARG A 25 -8.38 -5.76 -10.41
CA ARG A 25 -9.54 -6.31 -9.72
C ARG A 25 -10.54 -6.95 -10.68
N ALA A 26 -10.74 -6.33 -11.85
CA ALA A 26 -11.61 -6.90 -12.88
C ALA A 26 -11.11 -8.26 -13.37
N ASP A 27 -9.80 -8.47 -13.39
CA ASP A 27 -9.18 -9.73 -13.81
C ASP A 27 -8.84 -10.66 -12.63
N ARG A 28 -9.36 -10.36 -11.43
CA ARG A 28 -9.14 -11.14 -10.21
C ARG A 28 -7.67 -11.25 -9.80
N VAL A 29 -6.91 -10.21 -10.08
CA VAL A 29 -5.53 -10.04 -9.63
C VAL A 29 -5.56 -9.19 -8.37
N ILE A 30 -4.84 -9.60 -7.32
CA ILE A 30 -4.77 -8.82 -6.08
C ILE A 30 -4.12 -7.48 -6.39
N ALA A 31 -4.79 -6.39 -5.99
CA ALA A 31 -4.33 -5.04 -6.25
C ALA A 31 -3.86 -4.37 -4.97
N VAL A 32 -2.58 -4.01 -4.94
CA VAL A 32 -1.98 -3.19 -3.89
C VAL A 32 -1.81 -1.78 -4.45
N GLN A 33 -2.49 -0.81 -3.85
CA GLN A 33 -2.34 0.59 -4.26
C GLN A 33 -1.32 1.28 -3.39
N ARG A 34 -0.28 1.82 -4.03
CA ARG A 34 0.79 2.56 -3.36
C ARG A 34 0.40 4.02 -3.23
N LEU A 35 0.45 4.54 -2.01
CA LEU A 35 0.26 5.95 -1.72
C LEU A 35 1.61 6.56 -1.36
N LEU A 36 2.14 7.42 -2.26
CA LEU A 36 3.35 8.20 -2.01
C LEU A 36 2.91 9.53 -1.42
N LEU A 37 3.14 9.73 -0.13
CA LEU A 37 2.66 10.90 0.59
C LEU A 37 3.84 11.79 0.99
N TYR A 38 3.89 12.99 0.43
CA TYR A 38 4.97 13.94 0.68
C TYR A 38 4.60 14.97 1.75
N ASP A 39 3.31 15.28 1.86
CA ASP A 39 2.79 16.25 2.81
C ASP A 39 1.30 15.98 3.08
N ASP A 40 0.74 16.76 4.00
CA ASP A 40 -0.66 16.64 4.39
C ASP A 40 -1.62 17.10 3.28
N LEU A 41 -1.17 17.92 2.36
CA LEU A 41 -2.04 18.42 1.28
C LEU A 41 -2.38 17.32 0.28
N GLY A 42 -1.51 16.34 0.10
CA GLY A 42 -1.75 15.21 -0.81
C GLY A 42 -2.67 14.14 -0.24
N LEU A 43 -2.91 14.13 1.06
CA LEU A 43 -3.65 13.05 1.71
C LEU A 43 -5.12 12.97 1.26
N PRO A 44 -5.89 14.06 1.17
CA PRO A 44 -7.29 13.96 0.73
C PRO A 44 -7.44 13.37 -0.67
N SER A 45 -6.58 13.76 -1.62
CA SER A 45 -6.60 13.22 -2.98
C SER A 45 -6.27 11.74 -3.00
N ALA A 46 -5.27 11.32 -2.20
CA ALA A 46 -4.88 9.92 -2.10
C ALA A 46 -6.02 9.07 -1.55
N ILE A 47 -6.71 9.54 -0.53
CA ILE A 47 -7.86 8.84 0.06
C ILE A 47 -8.99 8.73 -0.96
N THR A 48 -9.31 9.80 -1.68
CA THR A 48 -10.33 9.77 -2.72
C THR A 48 -9.99 8.75 -3.80
N ALA A 49 -8.74 8.69 -4.23
CA ALA A 49 -8.30 7.71 -5.22
C ALA A 49 -8.49 6.28 -4.75
N VAL A 50 -8.17 6.02 -3.49
CA VAL A 50 -8.36 4.69 -2.87
C VAL A 50 -9.85 4.33 -2.78
N GLU A 51 -10.69 5.27 -2.38
CA GLU A 51 -12.14 5.03 -2.31
C GLU A 51 -12.72 4.65 -3.68
N HIS A 52 -12.24 5.27 -4.75
CA HIS A 52 -12.73 4.99 -6.11
C HIS A 52 -12.16 3.69 -6.66
N ALA A 53 -10.87 3.45 -6.50
CA ALA A 53 -10.21 2.27 -7.05
C ALA A 53 -10.48 1.00 -6.25
N ARG A 54 -10.68 1.13 -4.94
CA ARG A 54 -11.00 0.02 -4.02
C ARG A 54 -9.96 -1.10 -4.07
N PRO A 55 -8.68 -0.80 -3.78
CA PRO A 55 -7.65 -1.84 -3.77
C PRO A 55 -7.91 -2.89 -2.67
N ASP A 56 -7.29 -4.06 -2.82
CA ASP A 56 -7.34 -5.10 -1.80
C ASP A 56 -6.42 -4.78 -0.63
N ILE A 57 -5.32 -4.10 -0.90
CA ILE A 57 -4.30 -3.73 0.09
C ILE A 57 -3.81 -2.32 -0.27
N ILE A 58 -3.45 -1.54 0.76
CA ILE A 58 -2.84 -0.23 0.57
C ILE A 58 -1.39 -0.31 1.04
N GLU A 59 -0.46 0.27 0.28
CA GLU A 59 0.91 0.48 0.72
C GLU A 59 1.16 1.96 0.94
N VAL A 60 1.56 2.34 2.16
CA VAL A 60 1.88 3.72 2.50
C VAL A 60 3.39 3.92 2.45
N GLN A 61 3.84 4.94 1.75
CA GLN A 61 5.24 5.36 1.65
C GLN A 61 5.36 6.87 1.86
N PRO A 62 6.39 7.34 2.57
CA PRO A 62 7.36 6.57 3.35
C PRO A 62 6.75 6.03 4.65
N ALA A 63 7.30 4.94 5.17
CA ALA A 63 6.77 4.26 6.36
C ALA A 63 6.67 5.16 7.59
N VAL A 64 7.58 6.12 7.74
CA VAL A 64 7.66 7.00 8.92
C VAL A 64 6.39 7.82 9.13
N ILE A 65 5.63 8.13 8.07
CA ILE A 65 4.41 8.93 8.19
C ILE A 65 3.18 8.10 8.54
N PHE A 66 3.28 6.78 8.54
CA PHE A 66 2.13 5.90 8.75
C PHE A 66 1.30 6.26 9.97
N PRO A 67 1.89 6.50 11.16
CA PRO A 67 1.10 6.87 12.33
C PRO A 67 0.26 8.15 12.16
N LEU A 68 0.67 9.04 11.27
CA LEU A 68 -0.01 10.31 11.06
C LEU A 68 -1.23 10.19 10.15
N VAL A 69 -1.31 9.14 9.35
CA VAL A 69 -2.32 9.03 8.28
C VAL A 69 -3.21 7.79 8.39
N VAL A 70 -2.83 6.82 9.22
CA VAL A 70 -3.49 5.51 9.26
C VAL A 70 -4.98 5.60 9.58
N ASP A 71 -5.37 6.45 10.52
CA ASP A 71 -6.77 6.51 10.95
C ASP A 71 -7.65 7.11 9.85
N GLN A 72 -7.18 8.13 9.14
CA GLN A 72 -7.93 8.74 8.05
C GLN A 72 -8.12 7.75 6.89
N ILE A 73 -7.08 6.98 6.58
CA ILE A 73 -7.15 5.99 5.50
C ILE A 73 -8.12 4.87 5.87
N ARG A 74 -8.00 4.31 7.07
CA ARG A 74 -8.88 3.23 7.53
C ARG A 74 -10.33 3.64 7.60
N ALA A 75 -10.61 4.88 7.97
CA ALA A 75 -11.98 5.37 8.07
C ALA A 75 -12.69 5.35 6.71
N ARG A 76 -11.94 5.46 5.61
CA ARG A 76 -12.51 5.53 4.25
C ARG A 76 -12.45 4.21 3.49
N HIS A 77 -11.40 3.40 3.74
CA HIS A 77 -11.24 2.12 3.06
C HIS A 77 -10.52 1.14 3.98
N PRO A 78 -11.25 0.38 4.80
CA PRO A 78 -10.68 -0.48 5.84
C PRO A 78 -10.15 -1.80 5.29
N VAL A 79 -8.98 -1.76 4.66
CA VAL A 79 -8.27 -2.94 4.15
C VAL A 79 -6.90 -3.03 4.83
N PRO A 80 -6.20 -4.17 4.72
CA PRO A 80 -4.85 -4.28 5.25
C PRO A 80 -3.94 -3.21 4.67
N ILE A 81 -3.08 -2.63 5.51
CA ILE A 81 -2.10 -1.63 5.09
C ILE A 81 -0.71 -2.19 5.34
N ILE A 82 0.14 -2.11 4.32
CA ILE A 82 1.56 -2.36 4.42
C ILE A 82 2.29 -1.03 4.27
N VAL A 83 3.51 -0.96 4.79
CA VAL A 83 4.30 0.27 4.72
C VAL A 83 5.67 -0.01 4.13
N GLY A 84 6.26 0.99 3.50
CA GLY A 84 7.60 0.88 2.92
C GLY A 84 8.24 2.24 2.76
N GLY A 85 9.49 2.24 2.30
CA GLY A 85 10.26 3.46 2.09
C GLY A 85 11.02 3.89 3.35
N PHE A 86 12.33 3.96 3.22
CA PHE A 86 13.27 4.37 4.28
C PHE A 86 13.23 3.49 5.53
N VAL A 87 12.83 2.23 5.41
CA VAL A 87 12.84 1.29 6.53
C VAL A 87 14.19 0.57 6.53
N THR A 88 15.08 0.99 7.41
CA THR A 88 16.44 0.47 7.51
C THR A 88 16.80 -0.04 8.90
N GLU A 89 15.98 0.29 9.91
CA GLU A 89 16.23 -0.05 11.31
C GLU A 89 15.06 -0.81 11.93
N PRO A 90 15.34 -1.73 12.88
CA PRO A 90 14.26 -2.50 13.52
C PRO A 90 13.22 -1.63 14.24
N GLY A 91 13.63 -0.50 14.82
CA GLY A 91 12.70 0.39 15.50
C GLY A 91 11.63 0.97 14.60
N GLN A 92 11.98 1.26 13.34
CA GLN A 92 11.01 1.74 12.34
C GLN A 92 10.00 0.66 12.01
N ARG A 93 10.46 -0.57 11.82
CA ARG A 93 9.60 -1.73 11.60
C ARG A 93 8.63 -1.92 12.77
N ASP A 94 9.16 -1.93 13.99
CA ASP A 94 8.36 -2.19 15.18
C ASP A 94 7.33 -1.09 15.42
N ALA A 95 7.68 0.17 15.17
CA ALA A 95 6.76 1.30 15.29
C ALA A 95 5.58 1.16 14.32
N ALA A 96 5.83 0.79 13.07
CA ALA A 96 4.78 0.61 12.07
C ALA A 96 3.87 -0.57 12.43
N LEU A 97 4.45 -1.71 12.79
CA LEU A 97 3.68 -2.88 13.19
C LEU A 97 2.84 -2.60 14.44
N GLY A 98 3.38 -1.84 15.40
CA GLY A 98 2.66 -1.45 16.60
C GLY A 98 1.46 -0.54 16.34
N ARG A 99 1.45 0.17 15.21
CA ARG A 99 0.31 1.00 14.80
C ARG A 99 -0.63 0.27 13.83
N GLY A 100 -0.40 -1.02 13.62
CA GLY A 100 -1.31 -1.87 12.87
C GLY A 100 -0.96 -2.09 11.41
N ALA A 101 0.25 -1.75 10.98
CA ALA A 101 0.72 -2.19 9.67
C ALA A 101 0.79 -3.72 9.65
N ARG A 102 0.34 -4.33 8.58
CA ARG A 102 0.30 -5.79 8.47
C ARG A 102 1.61 -6.36 7.97
N ALA A 103 2.42 -5.57 7.28
CA ALA A 103 3.71 -5.98 6.76
C ALA A 103 4.57 -4.77 6.44
N ILE A 104 5.86 -5.02 6.27
CA ILE A 104 6.86 -4.02 5.90
C ILE A 104 7.46 -4.41 4.56
N SER A 105 7.53 -3.45 3.63
CA SER A 105 8.27 -3.57 2.39
C SER A 105 9.62 -2.89 2.57
N THR A 106 10.72 -3.62 2.46
CA THR A 106 12.06 -3.06 2.64
C THR A 106 13.08 -3.81 1.79
N SER A 107 14.08 -3.08 1.31
CA SER A 107 15.26 -3.67 0.66
C SER A 107 16.38 -3.98 1.66
N THR A 108 16.20 -3.65 2.94
CA THR A 108 17.17 -3.92 3.98
C THR A 108 17.07 -5.40 4.39
N VAL A 109 17.92 -6.23 3.82
CA VAL A 109 17.85 -7.68 3.96
C VAL A 109 17.90 -8.16 5.41
N SER A 110 18.64 -7.45 6.27
CA SER A 110 18.72 -7.79 7.70
C SER A 110 17.39 -7.72 8.43
N LEU A 111 16.39 -7.04 7.87
CA LEU A 111 15.04 -6.95 8.46
C LEU A 111 14.08 -8.03 7.92
N TRP A 112 14.52 -8.83 6.98
CA TRP A 112 13.70 -9.93 6.45
C TRP A 112 13.66 -11.08 7.45
N PRO A 113 12.54 -11.82 7.52
CA PRO A 113 12.43 -13.00 8.39
C PRO A 113 13.37 -14.14 7.97
#